data_ddf244d0e75e18d9a4a8bf0c029f17a0
#
_entry.id   ddf244d0e75e18d9a4a8bf0c029f17a0
#
_cell.length_a   1.000
_cell.length_b   1.000
_cell.length_c   1.000
_cell.angle_alpha   90.00
_cell.angle_beta   90.00
_cell.angle_gamma   90.00
#
_symmetry.space_group_name_H-M   'P 1'
#
loop_
_entity.id
_entity.type
_entity.pdbx_description
1 polymer ?
#
loop_
_entity_poly.entity_id
_entity_poly.type
_entity_poly.pdbx_seq_one_letter_code
_entity_poly.pdbx_strand_id
1 'polypeptide(L)'
;MCKRDLWILLGALVFALVIGTGVFFGSAIETGSWGLSFRQEGAPPIGNAGQDQLRQLDAAYLGDIHQKKLYLTFDAGYENGCTGKILDILKDQQVNAAFFLVGNYIERNADLVRRMVDEGHIVGNHTMHHYDMSQITDKAAFRKELTDLEDLFREKTGREM
;
A
#
# COMPACT_ATOMS: atom_id res chain seq x y z
N MET A 1 -62.44 -7.09 0.39
CA MET A 1 -61.07 -7.70 0.26
C MET A 1 -61.10 -9.02 1.00
N CYS A 2 -60.81 -10.12 0.27
CA CYS A 2 -60.79 -11.47 0.86
C CYS A 2 -59.54 -11.62 1.74
N LYS A 3 -59.61 -12.37 2.85
CA LYS A 3 -58.45 -12.65 3.72
C LYS A 3 -57.23 -13.17 2.93
N ARG A 4 -57.46 -13.88 1.82
CA ARG A 4 -56.46 -14.40 0.92
C ARG A 4 -55.66 -13.28 0.22
N ASP A 5 -56.34 -12.19 -0.18
CA ASP A 5 -55.72 -11.06 -0.89
C ASP A 5 -54.81 -10.25 0.07
N LEU A 6 -55.15 -10.19 1.37
CA LEU A 6 -54.35 -9.54 2.38
C LEU A 6 -53.01 -10.27 2.64
N TRP A 7 -53.01 -11.59 2.60
CA TRP A 7 -51.78 -12.39 2.77
C TRP A 7 -50.86 -12.30 1.55
N ILE A 8 -51.40 -12.18 0.33
CA ILE A 8 -50.63 -11.97 -0.89
C ILE A 8 -49.97 -10.57 -0.86
N LEU A 9 -50.71 -9.54 -0.41
CA LEU A 9 -50.17 -8.17 -0.28
C LEU A 9 -49.09 -8.10 0.82
N LEU A 10 -49.28 -8.76 1.96
CA LEU A 10 -48.28 -8.82 3.03
C LEU A 10 -47.02 -9.59 2.56
N GLY A 11 -47.20 -10.70 1.84
CA GLY A 11 -46.07 -11.45 1.28
C GLY A 11 -45.28 -10.66 0.24
N ALA A 12 -45.95 -9.93 -0.63
CA ALA A 12 -45.31 -9.04 -1.61
C ALA A 12 -44.59 -7.86 -0.94
N LEU A 13 -45.13 -7.30 0.15
CA LEU A 13 -44.52 -6.21 0.90
C LEU A 13 -43.25 -6.66 1.65
N VAL A 14 -43.29 -7.86 2.26
CA VAL A 14 -42.11 -8.46 2.91
C VAL A 14 -41.04 -8.81 1.87
N PHE A 15 -41.42 -9.33 0.69
CA PHE A 15 -40.49 -9.62 -0.38
C PHE A 15 -39.87 -8.35 -0.97
N ALA A 16 -40.64 -7.28 -1.13
CA ALA A 16 -40.15 -5.97 -1.56
C ALA A 16 -39.24 -5.32 -0.51
N LEU A 17 -39.51 -5.50 0.81
CA LEU A 17 -38.64 -5.05 1.89
C LEU A 17 -37.30 -5.81 1.90
N VAL A 18 -37.32 -7.11 1.65
CA VAL A 18 -36.10 -7.95 1.56
C VAL A 18 -35.27 -7.61 0.32
N ILE A 19 -35.91 -7.23 -0.79
CA ILE A 19 -35.21 -6.73 -1.99
C ILE A 19 -34.76 -5.28 -1.81
N GLY A 20 -35.55 -4.45 -1.08
CA GLY A 20 -35.24 -3.03 -0.83
C GLY A 20 -34.18 -2.80 0.26
N THR A 21 -33.98 -3.75 1.18
CA THR A 21 -32.78 -3.84 1.99
C THR A 21 -31.67 -4.54 1.19
N GLY A 22 -31.58 -4.19 -0.09
CA GLY A 22 -30.48 -4.57 -0.95
C GLY A 22 -29.23 -4.31 -0.12
N VAL A 23 -28.69 -5.41 0.30
CA VAL A 23 -27.42 -5.52 0.96
C VAL A 23 -26.49 -4.61 0.19
N PHE A 24 -26.14 -3.48 0.75
CA PHE A 24 -24.91 -2.80 0.47
C PHE A 24 -23.80 -3.75 0.94
N PHE A 25 -23.62 -4.84 0.21
CA PHE A 25 -22.34 -5.46 0.12
C PHE A 25 -21.49 -4.37 -0.53
N GLY A 26 -20.81 -3.62 0.28
CA GLY A 26 -19.66 -2.90 -0.18
C GLY A 26 -18.90 -3.92 -1.01
N SER A 27 -18.75 -3.65 -2.30
CA SER A 27 -17.95 -4.49 -3.19
C SER A 27 -16.63 -4.66 -2.47
N ALA A 28 -16.39 -5.85 -1.91
CA ALA A 28 -15.07 -6.20 -1.48
C ALA A 28 -14.23 -5.94 -2.72
N ILE A 29 -13.32 -4.98 -2.65
CA ILE A 29 -12.36 -4.76 -3.72
C ILE A 29 -11.65 -6.10 -3.79
N GLU A 30 -11.89 -6.88 -4.85
CA GLU A 30 -11.03 -8.02 -5.13
C GLU A 30 -9.64 -7.44 -5.30
N THR A 31 -8.84 -7.56 -4.24
CA THR A 31 -7.44 -7.21 -4.28
C THR A 31 -6.73 -8.30 -5.07
N GLY A 32 -6.87 -8.24 -6.39
CA GLY A 32 -5.96 -8.92 -7.28
C GLY A 32 -4.53 -8.44 -6.97
N SER A 33 -3.54 -9.27 -7.23
CA SER A 33 -2.15 -8.88 -7.07
C SER A 33 -1.90 -7.53 -7.78
N TRP A 34 -1.36 -6.55 -7.07
CA TRP A 34 -0.99 -5.27 -7.65
C TRP A 34 0.03 -5.48 -8.77
N GLY A 35 -0.13 -4.79 -9.89
CA GLY A 35 0.82 -4.87 -10.98
C GLY A 35 0.67 -3.73 -11.98
N LEU A 36 1.76 -3.47 -12.70
CA LEU A 36 1.83 -2.49 -13.77
C LEU A 36 1.89 -3.20 -15.11
N SER A 37 1.17 -2.67 -16.10
CA SER A 37 1.16 -3.13 -17.48
C SER A 37 1.79 -2.09 -18.39
N PHE A 38 2.84 -2.47 -19.10
CA PHE A 38 3.53 -1.64 -20.09
C PHE A 38 3.05 -2.05 -21.49
N ARG A 39 2.00 -1.40 -21.98
CA ARG A 39 1.32 -1.81 -23.22
C ARG A 39 1.80 -1.06 -24.47
N GLN A 40 2.41 0.10 -24.29
CA GLN A 40 2.80 0.97 -25.39
C GLN A 40 4.11 1.66 -25.06
N GLU A 41 5.06 1.65 -25.99
CA GLU A 41 6.32 2.37 -25.85
C GLU A 41 6.07 3.89 -25.77
N GLY A 42 6.76 4.56 -24.85
CA GLY A 42 6.61 6.00 -24.61
C GLY A 42 5.33 6.42 -23.89
N ALA A 43 4.44 5.48 -23.52
CA ALA A 43 3.26 5.76 -22.71
C ALA A 43 3.49 5.36 -21.24
N PRO A 44 2.83 6.02 -20.28
CA PRO A 44 2.90 5.64 -18.88
C PRO A 44 2.32 4.23 -18.65
N PRO A 45 2.82 3.48 -17.66
CA PRO A 45 2.26 2.19 -17.32
C PRO A 45 0.83 2.32 -16.79
N ILE A 46 0.06 1.26 -16.96
CA ILE A 46 -1.32 1.17 -16.48
C ILE A 46 -1.32 0.24 -15.26
N GLY A 47 -1.76 0.74 -14.10
CA GLY A 47 -2.03 -0.05 -12.90
C GLY A 47 -3.39 -0.76 -13.00
N ASN A 48 -3.56 -1.83 -12.23
CA ASN A 48 -4.83 -2.55 -12.14
C ASN A 48 -5.87 -1.87 -11.19
N ALA A 49 -5.52 -0.72 -10.59
CA ALA A 49 -6.45 0.17 -9.92
C ALA A 49 -6.50 1.53 -10.64
N GLY A 50 -7.68 2.16 -10.68
CA GLY A 50 -7.87 3.48 -11.30
C GLY A 50 -7.14 4.59 -10.54
N GLN A 51 -6.53 5.54 -11.26
CA GLN A 51 -5.82 6.68 -10.63
C GLN A 51 -6.71 7.50 -9.71
N ASP A 52 -7.99 7.72 -10.09
CA ASP A 52 -8.93 8.50 -9.27
C ASP A 52 -9.26 7.78 -7.96
N GLN A 53 -9.36 6.46 -8.00
CA GLN A 53 -9.56 5.64 -6.80
C GLN A 53 -8.34 5.72 -5.88
N LEU A 54 -7.13 5.65 -6.43
CA LEU A 54 -5.90 5.77 -5.66
C LEU A 54 -5.75 7.15 -5.03
N ARG A 55 -6.08 8.23 -5.76
CA ARG A 55 -6.06 9.60 -5.21
C ARG A 55 -6.97 9.79 -4.01
N GLN A 56 -8.14 9.14 -3.98
CA GLN A 56 -9.05 9.18 -2.83
C GLN A 56 -8.45 8.51 -1.58
N LEU A 57 -7.43 7.68 -1.77
CA LEU A 57 -6.69 6.97 -0.73
C LEU A 57 -5.30 7.57 -0.48
N ASP A 58 -5.02 8.75 -1.01
CA ASP A 58 -3.69 9.38 -0.99
C ASP A 58 -2.57 8.46 -1.52
N ALA A 59 -2.92 7.56 -2.44
CA ALA A 59 -2.01 6.62 -3.06
C ALA A 59 -1.68 7.03 -4.50
N ALA A 60 -0.45 6.74 -4.94
CA ALA A 60 0.00 7.03 -6.29
C ALA A 60 1.01 5.97 -6.76
N TYR A 61 1.04 5.72 -8.08
CA TYR A 61 2.08 4.93 -8.75
C TYR A 61 2.68 5.66 -9.96
N LEU A 62 2.15 6.85 -10.27
CA LEU A 62 2.66 7.72 -11.34
C LEU A 62 2.84 9.13 -10.78
N GLY A 63 3.96 9.75 -11.12
CA GLY A 63 4.15 11.17 -10.95
C GLY A 63 3.51 11.98 -12.09
N ASP A 64 3.92 13.24 -12.23
CA ASP A 64 3.51 14.10 -13.35
C ASP A 64 4.16 13.60 -14.65
N ILE A 65 3.35 13.03 -15.53
CA ILE A 65 3.80 12.48 -16.83
C ILE A 65 4.27 13.53 -17.83
N HIS A 66 4.01 14.80 -17.58
CA HIS A 66 4.46 15.93 -18.42
C HIS A 66 5.86 16.41 -18.05
N GLN A 67 6.43 15.91 -16.97
CA GLN A 67 7.77 16.22 -16.53
C GLN A 67 8.73 15.03 -16.80
N LYS A 68 9.95 15.34 -17.24
CA LYS A 68 11.00 14.34 -17.36
C LYS A 68 11.62 14.06 -15.98
N LYS A 69 10.86 13.40 -15.12
CA LYS A 69 11.27 12.99 -13.77
C LYS A 69 11.18 11.50 -13.60
N LEU A 70 12.16 10.92 -12.94
CA LEU A 70 12.20 9.53 -12.52
C LEU A 70 12.24 9.50 -10.99
N TYR A 71 11.42 8.63 -10.40
CA TYR A 71 11.43 8.38 -8.97
C TYR A 71 12.00 6.99 -8.74
N LEU A 72 13.09 6.91 -7.98
CA LEU A 72 13.73 5.64 -7.63
C LEU A 72 13.17 5.14 -6.31
N THR A 73 12.65 3.91 -6.31
CA THR A 73 12.16 3.22 -5.13
C THR A 73 12.84 1.87 -4.99
N PHE A 74 13.15 1.48 -3.77
CA PHE A 74 13.77 0.21 -3.43
C PHE A 74 12.98 -0.46 -2.32
N ASP A 75 12.49 -1.67 -2.54
CA ASP A 75 11.88 -2.50 -1.51
C ASP A 75 12.95 -3.45 -0.96
N ALA A 76 13.16 -3.45 0.34
CA ALA A 76 14.22 -4.24 0.96
C ALA A 76 13.75 -5.05 2.17
N GLY A 77 13.87 -6.37 2.05
CA GLY A 77 13.55 -7.34 3.10
C GLY A 77 14.77 -7.99 3.75
N TYR A 78 15.90 -8.05 3.04
CA TYR A 78 17.18 -8.55 3.55
C TYR A 78 18.34 -7.88 2.82
N GLU A 79 19.54 -7.92 3.45
CA GLU A 79 20.76 -7.37 2.87
C GLU A 79 21.62 -8.49 2.26
N ASN A 80 22.11 -8.26 1.05
CA ASN A 80 22.97 -9.16 0.31
C ASN A 80 24.34 -8.54 -0.07
N GLY A 81 24.70 -7.42 0.56
CA GLY A 81 25.96 -6.71 0.31
C GLY A 81 25.86 -5.66 -0.80
N CYS A 82 24.65 -5.35 -1.31
CA CYS A 82 24.46 -4.39 -2.39
C CYS A 82 24.04 -2.99 -1.91
N THR A 83 23.32 -2.88 -0.80
CA THR A 83 22.73 -1.59 -0.38
C THR A 83 23.77 -0.53 -0.12
N GLY A 84 24.90 -0.86 0.51
CA GLY A 84 25.99 0.10 0.73
C GLY A 84 26.51 0.70 -0.59
N LYS A 85 26.68 -0.14 -1.62
CA LYS A 85 27.13 0.29 -2.96
C LYS A 85 26.08 1.15 -3.68
N ILE A 86 24.79 0.82 -3.49
CA ILE A 86 23.69 1.64 -4.05
C ILE A 86 23.72 3.02 -3.41
N LEU A 87 23.86 3.13 -2.10
CA LEU A 87 23.96 4.40 -1.39
C LEU A 87 25.19 5.21 -1.84
N ASP A 88 26.35 4.56 -2.05
CA ASP A 88 27.53 5.21 -2.59
C ASP A 88 27.26 5.86 -3.95
N ILE A 89 26.61 5.11 -4.87
CA ILE A 89 26.26 5.62 -6.20
C ILE A 89 25.24 6.76 -6.11
N LEU A 90 24.21 6.63 -5.30
CA LEU A 90 23.19 7.67 -5.13
C LEU A 90 23.83 8.96 -4.60
N LYS A 91 24.74 8.84 -3.65
CA LYS A 91 25.50 9.97 -3.10
C LYS A 91 26.39 10.62 -4.14
N ASP A 92 27.16 9.83 -4.89
CA ASP A 92 28.07 10.34 -5.94
C ASP A 92 27.28 11.05 -7.06
N GLN A 93 26.08 10.58 -7.36
CA GLN A 93 25.21 11.20 -8.36
C GLN A 93 24.31 12.30 -7.80
N GLN A 94 24.36 12.56 -6.48
CA GLN A 94 23.49 13.53 -5.79
C GLN A 94 21.99 13.27 -6.01
N VAL A 95 21.59 12.00 -5.99
CA VAL A 95 20.22 11.55 -6.21
C VAL A 95 19.64 10.98 -4.92
N ASN A 96 18.47 11.48 -4.54
CA ASN A 96 17.69 10.91 -3.44
C ASN A 96 16.74 9.84 -3.96
N ALA A 97 16.50 8.82 -3.16
CA ALA A 97 15.58 7.72 -3.46
C ALA A 97 14.65 7.45 -2.27
N ALA A 98 13.64 6.62 -2.47
CA ALA A 98 12.82 6.08 -1.40
C ALA A 98 13.14 4.61 -1.17
N PHE A 99 13.34 4.22 0.09
CA PHE A 99 13.58 2.85 0.50
C PHE A 99 12.41 2.38 1.37
N PHE A 100 11.67 1.38 0.91
CA PHE A 100 10.61 0.75 1.68
C PHE A 100 11.17 -0.48 2.39
N LEU A 101 11.24 -0.42 3.72
CA LEU A 101 11.96 -1.42 4.52
C LEU A 101 11.00 -2.25 5.37
N VAL A 102 11.23 -3.57 5.44
CA VAL A 102 10.54 -4.44 6.39
C VAL A 102 11.29 -4.51 7.72
N GLY A 103 10.60 -4.97 8.79
CA GLY A 103 11.17 -5.02 10.14
C GLY A 103 12.50 -5.79 10.23
N ASN A 104 12.58 -6.95 9.60
CA ASN A 104 13.82 -7.75 9.60
C ASN A 104 15.03 -7.00 8.99
N TYR A 105 14.80 -6.17 7.97
CA TYR A 105 15.87 -5.37 7.38
C TYR A 105 16.36 -4.31 8.36
N ILE A 106 15.45 -3.56 8.97
CA ILE A 106 15.76 -2.49 9.93
C ILE A 106 16.51 -3.06 11.16
N GLU A 107 16.01 -4.18 11.68
CA GLU A 107 16.61 -4.81 12.86
C GLU A 107 18.06 -5.22 12.63
N ARG A 108 18.35 -5.80 11.47
CA ARG A 108 19.67 -6.38 11.17
C ARG A 108 20.68 -5.40 10.57
N ASN A 109 20.19 -4.30 9.97
CA ASN A 109 21.02 -3.40 9.19
C ASN A 109 20.85 -1.93 9.62
N ALA A 110 20.72 -1.70 10.93
CA ALA A 110 20.45 -0.37 11.48
C ALA A 110 21.46 0.70 11.01
N ASP A 111 22.72 0.34 10.76
CA ASP A 111 23.74 1.25 10.27
C ASP A 111 23.43 1.74 8.84
N LEU A 112 22.98 0.85 7.95
CA LEU A 112 22.56 1.21 6.61
C LEU A 112 21.29 2.06 6.64
N VAL A 113 20.36 1.74 7.54
CA VAL A 113 19.11 2.52 7.69
C VAL A 113 19.42 3.94 8.19
N ARG A 114 20.29 4.09 9.19
CA ARG A 114 20.77 5.42 9.62
C ARG A 114 21.44 6.17 8.49
N ARG A 115 22.28 5.49 7.71
CA ARG A 115 22.93 6.06 6.55
C ARG A 115 21.94 6.57 5.51
N MET A 116 20.88 5.80 5.20
CA MET A 116 19.81 6.23 4.28
C MET A 116 19.20 7.56 4.73
N VAL A 117 18.86 7.66 6.02
CA VAL A 117 18.25 8.87 6.59
C VAL A 117 19.24 10.06 6.57
N ASP A 118 20.48 9.83 6.97
CA ASP A 118 21.51 10.89 7.07
C ASP A 118 21.94 11.41 5.69
N GLU A 119 21.85 10.57 4.64
CA GLU A 119 22.11 10.96 3.25
C GLU A 119 20.88 11.58 2.56
N GLY A 120 19.75 11.73 3.28
CA GLY A 120 18.56 12.46 2.82
C GLY A 120 17.62 11.62 1.97
N HIS A 121 17.72 10.31 2.01
CA HIS A 121 16.75 9.41 1.39
C HIS A 121 15.46 9.32 2.21
N ILE A 122 14.36 9.01 1.54
CA ILE A 122 13.09 8.69 2.22
C ILE A 122 13.16 7.23 2.66
N VAL A 123 12.84 6.95 3.91
CA VAL A 123 12.60 5.59 4.40
C VAL A 123 11.12 5.43 4.67
N GLY A 124 10.49 4.47 4.01
CA GLY A 124 9.06 4.20 4.08
C GLY A 124 8.75 2.84 4.70
N ASN A 125 7.55 2.74 5.24
CA ASN A 125 7.03 1.56 5.91
C ASN A 125 6.64 0.46 4.91
N HIS A 126 7.30 -0.71 4.98
CA HIS A 126 6.97 -1.89 4.16
C HIS A 126 6.45 -3.05 5.00
N THR A 127 5.80 -2.73 6.13
CA THR A 127 5.25 -3.59 7.16
C THR A 127 6.29 -4.34 7.99
N MET A 128 5.92 -4.75 9.19
CA MET A 128 6.86 -5.41 10.12
C MET A 128 7.30 -6.79 9.62
N HIS A 129 6.36 -7.60 9.10
CA HIS A 129 6.62 -9.00 8.73
C HIS A 129 6.42 -9.30 7.25
N HIS A 130 6.05 -8.30 6.45
CA HIS A 130 5.77 -8.46 5.02
C HIS A 130 4.66 -9.49 4.72
N TYR A 131 3.64 -9.53 5.57
CA TYR A 131 2.46 -10.37 5.32
C TYR A 131 1.64 -9.83 4.14
N ASP A 132 0.85 -10.70 3.52
CA ASP A 132 -0.20 -10.22 2.61
C ASP A 132 -1.26 -9.44 3.39
N MET A 133 -1.12 -8.11 3.37
CA MET A 133 -1.96 -7.19 4.13
C MET A 133 -3.45 -7.31 3.75
N SER A 134 -3.77 -7.81 2.55
CA SER A 134 -5.15 -8.04 2.11
C SER A 134 -5.83 -9.18 2.86
N GLN A 135 -5.06 -10.09 3.42
CA GLN A 135 -5.56 -11.23 4.20
C GLN A 135 -5.75 -10.91 5.68
N ILE A 136 -5.26 -9.78 6.16
CA ILE A 136 -5.41 -9.35 7.55
C ILE A 136 -6.77 -8.68 7.71
N THR A 137 -7.74 -9.41 8.20
CA THR A 137 -9.13 -8.92 8.40
C THR A 137 -9.31 -8.16 9.71
N ASP A 138 -8.48 -8.42 10.72
CA ASP A 138 -8.51 -7.69 11.98
C ASP A 138 -7.79 -6.34 11.84
N LYS A 139 -8.55 -5.26 12.10
CA LYS A 139 -8.05 -3.89 11.98
C LYS A 139 -6.90 -3.58 12.97
N ALA A 140 -6.92 -4.18 14.16
CA ALA A 140 -5.87 -3.98 15.14
C ALA A 140 -4.58 -4.66 14.70
N ALA A 141 -4.67 -5.90 14.19
CA ALA A 141 -3.53 -6.62 13.62
C ALA A 141 -2.95 -5.89 12.40
N PHE A 142 -3.81 -5.39 11.49
CA PHE A 142 -3.39 -4.59 10.35
C PHE A 142 -2.60 -3.35 10.78
N ARG A 143 -3.15 -2.60 11.74
CA ARG A 143 -2.46 -1.41 12.28
C ARG A 143 -1.13 -1.78 12.93
N LYS A 144 -1.08 -2.89 13.66
CA LYS A 144 0.11 -3.35 14.36
C LYS A 144 1.29 -3.62 13.41
N GLU A 145 1.03 -4.17 12.23
CA GLU A 145 2.06 -4.35 11.20
C GLU A 145 2.75 -3.04 10.79
N LEU A 146 2.04 -1.93 10.85
CA LEU A 146 2.59 -0.62 10.51
C LEU A 146 3.26 0.03 11.72
N THR A 147 2.57 0.06 12.87
CA THR A 147 3.06 0.78 14.06
C THR A 147 4.28 0.11 14.70
N ASP A 148 4.35 -1.22 14.71
CA ASP A 148 5.53 -1.93 15.23
C ASP A 148 6.78 -1.62 14.41
N LEU A 149 6.64 -1.46 13.09
CA LEU A 149 7.76 -1.06 12.24
C LEU A 149 8.20 0.40 12.51
N GLU A 150 7.25 1.31 12.67
CA GLU A 150 7.53 2.71 13.00
C GLU A 150 8.26 2.83 14.33
N ASP A 151 7.83 2.07 15.33
CA ASP A 151 8.48 2.03 16.64
C ASP A 151 9.90 1.45 16.56
N LEU A 152 10.10 0.36 15.80
CA LEU A 152 11.42 -0.20 15.54
C LEU A 152 12.34 0.80 14.82
N PHE A 153 11.83 1.48 13.80
CA PHE A 153 12.59 2.49 13.08
C PHE A 153 13.02 3.64 14.00
N ARG A 154 12.10 4.13 14.84
CA ARG A 154 12.39 5.16 15.83
C ARG A 154 13.45 4.69 16.83
N GLU A 155 13.35 3.46 17.31
CA GLU A 155 14.36 2.86 18.21
C GLU A 155 15.75 2.84 17.57
N LYS A 156 15.86 2.42 16.30
CA LYS A 156 17.15 2.24 15.62
C LYS A 156 17.77 3.54 15.09
N THR A 157 16.95 4.54 14.78
CA THR A 157 17.43 5.78 14.14
C THR A 157 17.29 7.03 14.99
N GLY A 158 16.41 7.00 16.01
CA GLY A 158 16.02 8.19 16.76
C GLY A 158 15.15 9.17 15.98
N ARG A 159 14.58 8.76 14.84
CA ARG A 159 13.75 9.61 13.97
C ARG A 159 12.39 8.99 13.73
N GLU A 160 11.43 9.80 13.34
CA GLU A 160 10.13 9.32 12.84
C GLU A 160 10.26 8.91 11.37
N MET A 161 9.45 7.90 10.98
CA MET A 161 9.37 7.40 9.61
C MET A 161 8.48 8.27 8.74
#